data_51fed80add4875b0c56832c9221da95a
#
_entry.id   51fed80add4875b0c56832c9221da95a
#
_cell.length_a   1.000
_cell.length_b   1.000
_cell.length_c   1.000
_cell.angle_alpha   90.00
_cell.angle_beta   90.00
_cell.angle_gamma   90.00
#
_symmetry.space_group_name_H-M   'P 1'
#
loop_
_entity.id
_entity.type
_entity.pdbx_description
1 polymer ?
#
loop_
_entity_poly.entity_id
_entity_poly.type
_entity_poly.pdbx_seq_one_letter_code
_entity_poly.pdbx_strand_id
1 'polypeptide(L)'
;MKRRPWSRPRRITVAVVLAIVLLVVAPLGTYAISLRVQYAGDPSADARTRGQDALWLGHAWVDGRKTAADVTTLADHLKDTGIHDLYVHTGPLEHDGSLPLAKVSPKARWFVDAMHAAVPGIRVQAWLGDVVRPGKNPGMNLDDPVVRRQVVASAEAVLQQGFQGIHYDFEPVRSGSKGYLAVLDETRALGTTLSVAAAQIDPLWYLHAIPIDKWWSQDYFRQVAERVNQIAVMTYDTAMPLESLYGGYVAKQTELALEVAPTATDVLIGLPAYWENNPAHWGHAETVSAAVRGARLGLGTSDRKNFGLALYVDFAATDADWTAYRNGWCLQP
;
A
#
# COMPACT_ATOMS: atom_id res chain seq x y z
N MET A 1 -42.14 0.58 -47.05
CA MET A 1 -42.51 0.34 -45.64
C MET A 1 -42.12 1.53 -44.79
N LYS A 2 -43.09 2.34 -44.31
CA LYS A 2 -42.82 3.48 -43.39
C LYS A 2 -42.60 2.91 -41.98
N ARG A 3 -41.39 3.09 -41.41
CA ARG A 3 -41.10 2.69 -40.02
C ARG A 3 -41.99 3.51 -39.07
N ARG A 4 -42.79 2.83 -38.23
CA ARG A 4 -43.61 3.48 -37.20
C ARG A 4 -42.71 4.27 -36.26
N PRO A 5 -42.99 5.54 -35.96
CA PRO A 5 -42.20 6.30 -34.99
C PRO A 5 -42.29 5.65 -33.59
N TRP A 6 -41.16 5.60 -32.89
CA TRP A 6 -41.10 5.02 -31.53
C TRP A 6 -42.03 5.80 -30.59
N SER A 7 -42.70 5.06 -29.70
CA SER A 7 -43.50 5.67 -28.63
C SER A 7 -42.63 6.52 -27.70
N ARG A 8 -43.17 7.55 -27.09
CA ARG A 8 -42.48 8.47 -26.19
C ARG A 8 -41.68 7.77 -25.08
N PRO A 9 -42.24 6.74 -24.36
CA PRO A 9 -41.48 6.00 -23.36
C PRO A 9 -40.28 5.27 -23.97
N ARG A 10 -40.38 4.64 -25.14
CA ARG A 10 -39.28 3.95 -25.81
C ARG A 10 -38.15 4.90 -26.23
N ARG A 11 -38.47 6.14 -26.61
CA ARG A 11 -37.47 7.18 -26.92
C ARG A 11 -36.70 7.59 -25.66
N ILE A 12 -37.41 7.74 -24.52
CA ILE A 12 -36.79 8.06 -23.21
C ILE A 12 -35.87 6.94 -22.78
N THR A 13 -36.34 5.69 -22.82
CA THR A 13 -35.50 4.52 -22.46
C THR A 13 -34.23 4.45 -23.31
N VAL A 14 -34.35 4.62 -24.64
CA VAL A 14 -33.18 4.61 -25.53
C VAL A 14 -32.23 5.78 -25.23
N ALA A 15 -32.78 6.98 -24.99
CA ALA A 15 -31.94 8.13 -24.63
C ALA A 15 -31.18 7.91 -23.30
N VAL A 16 -31.84 7.35 -22.29
CA VAL A 16 -31.19 7.00 -20.99
C VAL A 16 -30.11 5.95 -21.18
N VAL A 17 -30.39 4.87 -21.94
CA VAL A 17 -29.37 3.83 -22.22
C VAL A 17 -28.20 4.43 -22.98
N LEU A 18 -28.42 5.26 -23.99
CA LEU A 18 -27.34 5.94 -24.72
C LEU A 18 -26.56 6.89 -23.81
N ALA A 19 -27.21 7.60 -22.92
CA ALA A 19 -26.53 8.44 -21.94
C ALA A 19 -25.64 7.62 -20.99
N ILE A 20 -26.12 6.49 -20.48
CA ILE A 20 -25.32 5.57 -19.65
C ILE A 20 -24.11 5.03 -20.43
N VAL A 21 -24.31 4.61 -21.68
CA VAL A 21 -23.21 4.13 -22.54
C VAL A 21 -22.19 5.23 -22.77
N LEU A 22 -22.60 6.43 -23.11
CA LEU A 22 -21.68 7.53 -23.41
C LEU A 22 -20.99 8.10 -22.18
N LEU A 23 -21.69 8.19 -21.04
CA LEU A 23 -21.16 8.84 -19.84
C LEU A 23 -20.47 7.89 -18.87
N VAL A 24 -20.72 6.58 -18.96
CA VAL A 24 -20.17 5.59 -18.03
C VAL A 24 -19.37 4.51 -18.76
N VAL A 25 -20.01 3.78 -19.67
CA VAL A 25 -19.39 2.61 -20.31
C VAL A 25 -18.21 3.00 -21.21
N ALA A 26 -18.38 4.04 -22.04
CA ALA A 26 -17.32 4.45 -22.96
C ALA A 26 -16.08 5.00 -22.21
N PRO A 27 -16.17 5.88 -21.20
CA PRO A 27 -15.02 6.31 -20.41
C PRO A 27 -14.32 5.16 -19.69
N LEU A 28 -15.07 4.25 -19.06
CA LEU A 28 -14.50 3.08 -18.39
C LEU A 28 -13.80 2.15 -19.39
N GLY A 29 -14.39 1.91 -20.55
CA GLY A 29 -13.79 1.12 -21.63
C GLY A 29 -12.51 1.76 -22.16
N THR A 30 -12.52 3.08 -22.38
CA THR A 30 -11.32 3.84 -22.80
C THR A 30 -10.21 3.75 -21.75
N TYR A 31 -10.56 3.91 -20.48
CA TYR A 31 -9.60 3.78 -19.37
C TYR A 31 -9.02 2.37 -19.31
N ALA A 32 -9.85 1.32 -19.40
CA ALA A 32 -9.39 -0.06 -19.43
C ALA A 32 -8.45 -0.35 -20.62
N ILE A 33 -8.75 0.21 -21.80
CA ILE A 33 -7.87 0.10 -22.98
C ILE A 33 -6.53 0.82 -22.69
N SER A 34 -6.55 2.01 -22.12
CA SER A 34 -5.33 2.74 -21.80
C SER A 34 -4.42 1.98 -20.83
N LEU A 35 -4.99 1.34 -19.79
CA LEU A 35 -4.24 0.50 -18.86
C LEU A 35 -3.58 -0.69 -19.57
N ARG A 36 -4.31 -1.37 -20.48
CA ARG A 36 -3.76 -2.50 -21.23
C ARG A 36 -2.66 -2.09 -22.19
N VAL A 37 -2.81 -0.94 -22.84
CA VAL A 37 -1.76 -0.39 -23.73
C VAL A 37 -0.51 -0.03 -22.92
N GLN A 38 -0.68 0.58 -21.76
CA GLN A 38 0.44 0.89 -20.86
C GLN A 38 1.15 -0.38 -20.40
N TYR A 39 0.41 -1.42 -20.01
CA TYR A 39 0.99 -2.70 -19.60
C TYR A 39 1.72 -3.43 -20.74
N ALA A 40 1.34 -3.23 -21.99
CA ALA A 40 1.99 -3.82 -23.16
C ALA A 40 3.34 -3.15 -23.51
N GLY A 41 3.69 -2.00 -22.89
CA GLY A 41 4.97 -1.34 -23.08
C GLY A 41 6.16 -2.14 -22.57
N ASP A 42 7.39 -1.75 -22.91
CA ASP A 42 8.60 -2.39 -22.42
C ASP A 42 9.16 -1.61 -21.20
N PRO A 43 9.38 -2.27 -20.05
CA PRO A 43 10.02 -1.63 -18.91
C PRO A 43 11.46 -1.21 -19.25
N SER A 44 11.87 0.00 -18.80
CA SER A 44 13.25 0.43 -18.90
C SER A 44 14.20 -0.52 -18.15
N ALA A 45 15.40 -0.74 -18.67
CA ALA A 45 16.47 -1.46 -17.99
C ALA A 45 16.87 -0.78 -16.67
N ASP A 46 16.74 0.57 -16.60
CA ASP A 46 17.05 1.35 -15.40
C ASP A 46 15.93 1.29 -14.34
N ALA A 47 14.75 0.77 -14.69
CA ALA A 47 13.64 0.55 -13.76
C ALA A 47 13.88 -0.73 -12.94
N ARG A 48 14.68 -0.60 -11.89
CA ARG A 48 15.12 -1.68 -10.99
C ARG A 48 15.25 -1.16 -9.56
N THR A 49 15.51 -2.07 -8.62
CA THR A 49 15.67 -1.72 -7.19
C THR A 49 16.68 -0.59 -6.97
N ARG A 50 16.35 0.26 -6.01
CA ARG A 50 17.23 1.32 -5.47
C ARG A 50 17.75 0.97 -4.07
N GLY A 51 17.48 -0.26 -3.58
CA GLY A 51 17.79 -0.67 -2.22
C GLY A 51 16.93 0.04 -1.16
N GLN A 52 15.71 0.41 -1.52
CA GLN A 52 14.74 1.10 -0.65
C GLN A 52 13.43 0.29 -0.52
N ASP A 53 13.51 -1.02 -0.76
CA ASP A 53 12.35 -1.89 -0.75
C ASP A 53 11.95 -2.26 0.68
N ALA A 54 10.71 -2.72 0.87
CA ALA A 54 10.20 -3.12 2.17
C ALA A 54 9.47 -4.47 2.13
N LEU A 55 9.26 -5.06 3.30
CA LEU A 55 8.48 -6.27 3.50
C LEU A 55 7.57 -6.11 4.71
N TRP A 56 6.26 -6.38 4.55
CA TRP A 56 5.35 -6.51 5.68
C TRP A 56 5.49 -7.90 6.31
N LEU A 57 5.70 -7.91 7.62
CA LEU A 57 5.83 -9.10 8.45
C LEU A 57 4.63 -9.26 9.38
N GLY A 58 4.10 -10.47 9.41
CA GLY A 58 2.95 -10.81 10.26
C GLY A 58 3.26 -10.78 11.76
N HIS A 59 2.21 -10.81 12.56
CA HIS A 59 2.27 -10.70 14.03
C HIS A 59 3.06 -11.84 14.71
N ALA A 60 3.17 -12.99 14.04
CA ALA A 60 3.89 -14.16 14.56
C ALA A 60 5.35 -13.89 14.96
N TRP A 61 5.96 -12.85 14.40
CA TRP A 61 7.34 -12.49 14.68
C TRP A 61 7.56 -11.87 16.07
N VAL A 62 6.50 -11.34 16.66
CA VAL A 62 6.59 -10.61 17.95
C VAL A 62 5.77 -11.22 19.07
N ASP A 63 4.91 -12.22 18.79
CA ASP A 63 4.04 -12.84 19.78
C ASP A 63 4.60 -14.14 20.41
N GLY A 64 5.76 -14.60 19.92
CA GLY A 64 6.44 -15.78 20.45
C GLY A 64 6.25 -17.06 19.63
N ARG A 65 5.57 -17.01 18.50
CA ARG A 65 5.42 -18.16 17.58
C ARG A 65 6.64 -18.40 16.69
N LYS A 66 7.53 -17.42 16.54
CA LYS A 66 8.76 -17.51 15.76
C LYS A 66 10.01 -17.72 16.62
N THR A 67 11.02 -18.36 16.06
CA THR A 67 12.26 -18.78 16.69
C THR A 67 13.48 -18.16 16.00
N ALA A 68 14.69 -18.39 16.55
CA ALA A 68 15.94 -17.97 15.91
C ALA A 68 16.17 -18.66 14.55
N ALA A 69 15.68 -19.88 14.36
CA ALA A 69 15.75 -20.56 13.06
C ALA A 69 14.88 -19.85 12.00
N ASP A 70 13.69 -19.36 12.38
CA ASP A 70 12.84 -18.57 11.48
C ASP A 70 13.53 -17.25 11.09
N VAL A 71 14.23 -16.59 12.04
CA VAL A 71 15.01 -15.37 11.76
C VAL A 71 16.12 -15.67 10.74
N THR A 72 16.82 -16.80 10.86
CA THR A 72 17.82 -17.21 9.87
C THR A 72 17.19 -17.42 8.50
N THR A 73 16.06 -18.10 8.42
CA THR A 73 15.33 -18.31 7.16
C THR A 73 14.90 -16.98 6.54
N LEU A 74 14.36 -16.04 7.34
CA LEU A 74 14.02 -14.71 6.86
C LEU A 74 15.24 -13.96 6.34
N ALA A 75 16.35 -13.99 7.09
CA ALA A 75 17.61 -13.37 6.66
C ALA A 75 18.11 -13.95 5.32
N ASP A 76 17.95 -15.27 5.10
CA ASP A 76 18.27 -15.90 3.81
C ASP A 76 17.35 -15.42 2.69
N HIS A 77 16.06 -15.24 2.95
CA HIS A 77 15.11 -14.67 1.98
C HIS A 77 15.42 -13.21 1.62
N LEU A 78 16.03 -12.45 2.54
CA LEU A 78 16.40 -11.05 2.27
C LEU A 78 17.68 -10.90 1.45
N LYS A 79 18.49 -11.96 1.30
CA LYS A 79 19.70 -11.93 0.46
C LYS A 79 19.35 -11.66 -0.99
N ASP A 80 20.18 -10.88 -1.65
CA ASP A 80 20.02 -10.51 -3.06
C ASP A 80 18.68 -9.82 -3.37
N THR A 81 18.15 -9.11 -2.37
CA THR A 81 16.97 -8.25 -2.50
C THR A 81 17.33 -6.79 -2.24
N GLY A 82 16.42 -5.88 -2.62
CA GLY A 82 16.53 -4.46 -2.26
C GLY A 82 15.87 -4.11 -0.94
N ILE A 83 15.44 -5.09 -0.14
CA ILE A 83 14.68 -4.87 1.08
C ILE A 83 15.60 -4.29 2.17
N HIS A 84 15.26 -3.07 2.56
CA HIS A 84 15.92 -2.30 3.59
C HIS A 84 15.03 -2.11 4.82
N ASP A 85 13.71 -2.20 4.64
CA ASP A 85 12.71 -1.96 5.68
C ASP A 85 11.84 -3.19 5.95
N LEU A 86 11.62 -3.49 7.23
CA LEU A 86 10.66 -4.50 7.70
C LEU A 86 9.54 -3.80 8.46
N TYR A 87 8.30 -3.89 7.99
CA TYR A 87 7.11 -3.42 8.69
C TYR A 87 6.53 -4.59 9.49
N VAL A 88 6.78 -4.61 10.80
CA VAL A 88 6.43 -5.76 11.66
C VAL A 88 5.13 -5.48 12.38
N HIS A 89 4.10 -6.28 12.12
CA HIS A 89 2.81 -6.14 12.78
C HIS A 89 2.96 -6.34 14.30
N THR A 90 3.05 -5.22 15.01
CA THR A 90 3.32 -5.19 16.46
C THR A 90 2.01 -5.25 17.25
N GLY A 91 0.90 -5.27 16.59
CA GLY A 91 -0.46 -5.47 17.08
C GLY A 91 -1.43 -4.45 16.50
N PRO A 92 -2.73 -4.76 16.44
CA PRO A 92 -3.71 -3.73 16.28
C PRO A 92 -3.70 -2.85 17.52
N LEU A 93 -3.87 -1.55 17.31
CA LEU A 93 -4.24 -0.65 18.40
C LEU A 93 -5.68 -0.97 18.84
N GLU A 94 -5.99 -0.71 20.10
CA GLU A 94 -7.38 -0.63 20.53
C GLU A 94 -8.02 0.65 19.97
N HIS A 95 -9.36 0.69 19.86
CA HIS A 95 -10.05 1.86 19.27
C HIS A 95 -9.87 3.18 20.05
N ASP A 96 -9.30 3.13 21.23
CA ASP A 96 -8.89 4.31 22.00
C ASP A 96 -7.44 4.73 21.71
N GLY A 97 -6.75 4.03 20.80
CA GLY A 97 -5.35 4.27 20.43
C GLY A 97 -4.32 3.58 21.32
N SER A 98 -4.76 2.85 22.37
CA SER A 98 -3.83 2.14 23.25
C SER A 98 -3.29 0.84 22.64
N LEU A 99 -2.10 0.43 23.10
CA LEU A 99 -1.47 -0.83 22.72
C LEU A 99 -1.07 -1.60 23.97
N PRO A 100 -1.71 -2.71 24.30
CA PRO A 100 -1.30 -3.58 25.40
C PRO A 100 -0.05 -4.40 25.03
N LEU A 101 1.07 -3.70 24.74
CA LEU A 101 2.29 -4.20 24.11
C LEU A 101 2.84 -5.48 24.77
N ALA A 102 2.93 -5.51 26.10
CA ALA A 102 3.44 -6.67 26.83
C ALA A 102 2.58 -7.93 26.63
N LYS A 103 1.28 -7.75 26.34
CA LYS A 103 0.34 -8.85 26.08
C LYS A 103 0.38 -9.31 24.63
N VAL A 104 0.36 -8.35 23.67
CA VAL A 104 0.22 -8.69 22.26
C VAL A 104 1.56 -8.94 21.57
N SER A 105 2.64 -8.28 22.01
CA SER A 105 3.95 -8.38 21.37
C SER A 105 5.09 -8.59 22.39
N PRO A 106 5.01 -9.64 23.24
CA PRO A 106 5.99 -9.90 24.32
C PRO A 106 7.40 -10.17 23.79
N LYS A 107 7.59 -10.46 22.51
CA LYS A 107 8.87 -10.75 21.86
C LYS A 107 9.37 -9.62 20.95
N ALA A 108 8.74 -8.45 21.00
CA ALA A 108 9.11 -7.32 20.14
C ALA A 108 10.62 -6.99 20.20
N ARG A 109 11.17 -6.76 21.39
CA ARG A 109 12.61 -6.49 21.56
C ARG A 109 13.48 -7.63 21.05
N TRP A 110 13.15 -8.88 21.41
CA TRP A 110 13.91 -10.04 20.95
C TRP A 110 14.00 -10.11 19.42
N PHE A 111 12.88 -9.85 18.74
CA PHE A 111 12.84 -9.87 17.27
C PHE A 111 13.74 -8.79 16.66
N VAL A 112 13.64 -7.56 17.18
CA VAL A 112 14.46 -6.43 16.70
C VAL A 112 15.95 -6.75 16.87
N ASP A 113 16.36 -7.20 18.06
CA ASP A 113 17.74 -7.54 18.35
C ASP A 113 18.25 -8.69 17.46
N ALA A 114 17.42 -9.74 17.26
CA ALA A 114 17.75 -10.88 16.43
C ALA A 114 17.90 -10.51 14.94
N MET A 115 17.02 -9.64 14.43
CA MET A 115 17.11 -9.16 13.03
C MET A 115 18.33 -8.28 12.80
N HIS A 116 18.66 -7.37 13.71
CA HIS A 116 19.88 -6.55 13.59
C HIS A 116 21.16 -7.39 13.64
N ALA A 117 21.15 -8.48 14.41
CA ALA A 117 22.29 -9.42 14.46
C ALA A 117 22.40 -10.23 13.16
N ALA A 118 21.28 -10.64 12.57
CA ALA A 118 21.24 -11.48 11.36
C ALA A 118 21.45 -10.67 10.06
N VAL A 119 20.92 -9.45 10.01
CA VAL A 119 20.97 -8.57 8.81
C VAL A 119 21.39 -7.17 9.25
N PRO A 120 22.71 -6.91 9.39
CA PRO A 120 23.19 -5.59 9.76
C PRO A 120 22.73 -4.50 8.78
N GLY A 121 22.17 -3.42 9.33
CA GLY A 121 21.68 -2.27 8.55
C GLY A 121 20.21 -2.36 8.12
N ILE A 122 19.53 -3.48 8.35
CA ILE A 122 18.07 -3.57 8.16
C ILE A 122 17.36 -2.61 9.14
N ARG A 123 16.36 -1.88 8.66
CA ARG A 123 15.52 -1.02 9.51
C ARG A 123 14.22 -1.76 9.87
N VAL A 124 13.96 -1.89 11.17
CA VAL A 124 12.77 -2.57 11.68
C VAL A 124 11.80 -1.52 12.19
N GLN A 125 10.63 -1.41 11.56
CA GLN A 125 9.58 -0.47 11.91
C GLN A 125 8.39 -1.21 12.53
N ALA A 126 7.80 -0.65 13.60
CA ALA A 126 6.61 -1.22 14.20
C ALA A 126 5.39 -0.88 13.34
N TRP A 127 4.73 -1.89 12.78
CA TRP A 127 3.47 -1.73 12.07
C TRP A 127 2.33 -1.71 13.07
N LEU A 128 1.69 -0.55 13.20
CA LEU A 128 0.56 -0.26 14.06
C LEU A 128 -0.66 0.05 13.20
N GLY A 129 -1.71 -0.73 13.34
CA GLY A 129 -2.94 -0.58 12.58
C GLY A 129 -4.18 -0.57 13.46
N ASP A 130 -5.26 -0.01 12.96
CA ASP A 130 -6.63 -0.18 13.46
C ASP A 130 -7.64 0.29 12.41
N VAL A 131 -8.89 -0.17 12.54
CA VAL A 131 -10.01 0.36 11.78
C VAL A 131 -10.36 1.77 12.30
N VAL A 132 -10.59 2.73 11.39
CA VAL A 132 -10.82 4.12 11.76
C VAL A 132 -12.19 4.64 11.32
N ARG A 133 -12.71 5.61 12.09
CA ARG A 133 -13.92 6.36 11.75
C ARG A 133 -13.58 7.65 11.00
N PRO A 134 -14.47 8.15 10.15
CA PRO A 134 -15.86 7.73 9.92
C PRO A 134 -16.02 6.52 8.97
N GLY A 135 -14.97 5.92 8.43
CA GLY A 135 -15.06 4.78 7.53
C GLY A 135 -15.64 3.51 8.16
N LYS A 136 -15.23 3.20 9.40
CA LYS A 136 -15.70 2.03 10.17
C LYS A 136 -16.34 2.45 11.50
N ASN A 137 -17.33 1.66 11.95
CA ASN A 137 -17.96 1.83 13.25
C ASN A 137 -18.33 0.43 13.82
N PRO A 138 -17.79 -0.04 14.98
CA PRO A 138 -16.84 0.74 15.80
C PRO A 138 -15.47 0.90 15.11
N GLY A 139 -14.68 1.87 15.58
CA GLY A 139 -13.34 2.16 15.08
C GLY A 139 -12.73 3.36 15.79
N MET A 140 -11.44 3.54 15.63
CA MET A 140 -10.66 4.62 16.22
C MET A 140 -11.10 5.99 15.66
N ASN A 141 -11.28 6.95 16.54
CA ASN A 141 -11.66 8.33 16.18
C ASN A 141 -10.45 9.26 16.22
N LEU A 142 -9.77 9.43 15.08
CA LEU A 142 -8.59 10.29 15.00
C LEU A 142 -8.90 11.80 15.10
N ASP A 143 -10.17 12.22 15.02
CA ASP A 143 -10.54 13.61 15.30
C ASP A 143 -10.51 13.94 16.80
N ASP A 144 -10.56 12.91 17.66
CA ASP A 144 -10.41 13.06 19.10
C ASP A 144 -8.92 13.21 19.49
N PRO A 145 -8.49 14.36 20.06
CA PRO A 145 -7.11 14.54 20.48
C PRO A 145 -6.68 13.63 21.64
N VAL A 146 -7.63 13.04 22.40
CA VAL A 146 -7.30 12.07 23.45
C VAL A 146 -6.83 10.76 22.79
N VAL A 147 -7.56 10.29 21.78
CA VAL A 147 -7.18 9.11 21.01
C VAL A 147 -5.84 9.32 20.32
N ARG A 148 -5.60 10.44 19.66
CA ARG A 148 -4.30 10.71 19.02
C ARG A 148 -3.13 10.70 20.01
N ARG A 149 -3.28 11.33 21.18
CA ARG A 149 -2.23 11.25 22.22
C ARG A 149 -1.95 9.83 22.67
N GLN A 150 -2.98 8.98 22.74
CA GLN A 150 -2.81 7.57 23.10
C GLN A 150 -2.10 6.79 21.97
N VAL A 151 -2.41 7.08 20.70
CA VAL A 151 -1.69 6.52 19.54
C VAL A 151 -0.20 6.87 19.60
N VAL A 152 0.13 8.15 19.87
CA VAL A 152 1.53 8.61 19.99
C VAL A 152 2.23 7.94 21.18
N ALA A 153 1.57 7.81 22.33
CA ALA A 153 2.12 7.11 23.48
C ALA A 153 2.38 5.61 23.17
N SER A 154 1.51 4.98 22.39
CA SER A 154 1.71 3.61 21.91
C SER A 154 2.90 3.51 20.96
N ALA A 155 3.08 4.48 20.07
CA ALA A 155 4.26 4.59 19.22
C ALA A 155 5.56 4.74 20.02
N GLU A 156 5.57 5.61 21.05
CA GLU A 156 6.72 5.74 21.97
C GLU A 156 7.04 4.43 22.67
N ALA A 157 6.03 3.70 23.13
CA ALA A 157 6.23 2.42 23.84
C ALA A 157 6.88 1.34 22.94
N VAL A 158 6.54 1.27 21.65
CA VAL A 158 7.19 0.33 20.74
C VAL A 158 8.61 0.77 20.39
N LEU A 159 8.87 2.07 20.23
CA LEU A 159 10.23 2.57 20.00
C LEU A 159 11.18 2.21 21.16
N GLN A 160 10.69 2.17 22.39
CA GLN A 160 11.45 1.70 23.57
C GLN A 160 11.83 0.20 23.48
N GLN A 161 11.21 -0.57 22.57
CA GLN A 161 11.61 -1.95 22.27
C GLN A 161 12.74 -2.05 21.24
N GLY A 162 13.25 -0.92 20.72
CA GLY A 162 14.35 -0.88 19.78
C GLY A 162 13.95 -0.74 18.32
N PHE A 163 12.67 -0.62 18.01
CA PHE A 163 12.22 -0.29 16.66
C PHE A 163 12.78 1.06 16.21
N GLN A 164 13.15 1.16 14.93
CA GLN A 164 13.78 2.35 14.36
C GLN A 164 12.79 3.24 13.59
N GLY A 165 11.52 2.86 13.62
CA GLY A 165 10.45 3.61 12.97
C GLY A 165 9.07 3.08 13.34
N ILE A 166 8.09 3.86 12.90
CA ILE A 166 6.66 3.54 13.01
C ILE A 166 6.09 3.45 11.59
N HIS A 167 5.33 2.39 11.35
CA HIS A 167 4.54 2.21 10.13
C HIS A 167 3.06 2.20 10.49
N TYR A 168 2.33 3.26 10.15
CA TYR A 168 0.88 3.30 10.38
C TYR A 168 0.10 2.70 9.23
N ASP A 169 -0.84 1.84 9.58
CA ASP A 169 -1.78 1.19 8.67
C ASP A 169 -3.21 1.34 9.22
N PHE A 170 -3.71 2.54 9.13
CA PHE A 170 -5.06 2.89 9.56
C PHE A 170 -6.03 2.78 8.39
N GLU A 171 -7.07 1.94 8.52
CA GLU A 171 -7.97 1.68 7.41
C GLU A 171 -9.46 1.63 7.83
N PRO A 172 -10.32 2.21 7.01
CA PRO A 172 -10.02 3.10 5.90
C PRO A 172 -9.82 4.56 6.38
N VAL A 173 -8.80 5.22 5.88
CA VAL A 173 -8.65 6.67 6.03
C VAL A 173 -9.30 7.37 4.83
N ARG A 174 -10.27 8.23 5.09
CA ARG A 174 -10.89 9.04 4.03
C ARG A 174 -9.98 10.17 3.57
N SER A 175 -10.04 10.44 2.27
CA SER A 175 -9.41 11.62 1.70
C SER A 175 -9.89 12.89 2.42
N GLY A 176 -8.93 13.74 2.86
CA GLY A 176 -9.23 14.95 3.61
C GLY A 176 -9.35 14.78 5.12
N SER A 177 -9.06 13.60 5.70
CA SER A 177 -9.07 13.38 7.15
C SER A 177 -8.04 14.28 7.87
N LYS A 178 -8.52 15.26 8.62
CA LYS A 178 -7.66 16.17 9.39
C LYS A 178 -7.07 15.49 10.62
N GLY A 179 -7.82 14.59 11.25
CA GLY A 179 -7.35 13.80 12.39
C GLY A 179 -6.18 12.91 12.03
N TYR A 180 -6.20 12.31 10.82
CA TYR A 180 -5.07 11.52 10.34
C TYR A 180 -3.82 12.39 10.09
N LEU A 181 -3.96 13.55 9.45
CA LEU A 181 -2.83 14.46 9.28
C LEU A 181 -2.27 14.94 10.64
N ALA A 182 -3.15 15.20 11.61
CA ALA A 182 -2.73 15.61 12.95
C ALA A 182 -1.93 14.52 13.68
N VAL A 183 -2.33 13.23 13.62
CA VAL A 183 -1.56 12.16 14.25
C VAL A 183 -0.20 11.96 13.58
N LEU A 184 -0.10 12.18 12.27
CA LEU A 184 1.21 12.13 11.58
C LEU A 184 2.13 13.26 12.05
N ASP A 185 1.61 14.49 12.16
CA ASP A 185 2.38 15.64 12.66
C ASP A 185 2.82 15.40 14.13
N GLU A 186 1.93 14.89 14.98
CA GLU A 186 2.21 14.57 16.38
C GLU A 186 3.25 13.45 16.50
N THR A 187 3.16 12.39 15.70
CA THR A 187 4.14 11.27 15.71
C THR A 187 5.50 11.69 15.13
N ARG A 188 5.52 12.53 14.10
CA ARG A 188 6.76 13.06 13.51
C ARG A 188 7.62 13.80 14.53
N ALA A 189 7.01 14.42 15.56
CA ALA A 189 7.72 15.09 16.64
C ALA A 189 8.60 14.14 17.48
N LEU A 190 8.39 12.81 17.40
CA LEU A 190 9.24 11.81 18.06
C LEU A 190 10.63 11.69 17.40
N GLY A 191 10.85 12.27 16.21
CA GLY A 191 12.14 12.30 15.54
C GLY A 191 12.60 10.94 14.99
N THR A 192 11.70 9.99 14.84
CA THR A 192 11.97 8.64 14.27
C THR A 192 11.52 8.55 12.82
N THR A 193 11.89 7.47 12.12
CA THR A 193 11.32 7.18 10.80
C THR A 193 9.82 6.94 10.93
N LEU A 194 9.03 7.70 10.16
CA LEU A 194 7.58 7.54 10.05
C LEU A 194 7.23 7.10 8.65
N SER A 195 6.52 5.99 8.53
CA SER A 195 5.97 5.49 7.29
C SER A 195 4.48 5.18 7.40
N VAL A 196 3.81 5.09 6.27
CA VAL A 196 2.36 4.78 6.23
C VAL A 196 2.03 3.83 5.09
N ALA A 197 1.07 2.93 5.32
CA ALA A 197 0.29 2.30 4.27
C ALA A 197 -0.72 3.33 3.74
N ALA A 198 -0.76 3.53 2.44
CA ALA A 198 -1.57 4.54 1.80
C ALA A 198 -2.61 3.93 0.89
N ALA A 199 -3.82 4.45 0.93
CA ALA A 199 -4.83 4.15 -0.07
C ALA A 199 -4.34 4.50 -1.49
N GLN A 200 -4.96 3.91 -2.49
CA GLN A 200 -4.69 4.19 -3.90
C GLN A 200 -4.94 5.68 -4.22
N ILE A 201 -4.19 6.21 -5.17
CA ILE A 201 -4.33 7.61 -5.60
C ILE A 201 -5.42 7.68 -6.66
N ASP A 202 -6.31 8.67 -6.56
CA ASP A 202 -7.38 8.88 -7.54
C ASP A 202 -6.82 9.18 -8.93
N PRO A 203 -6.99 8.29 -9.91
CA PRO A 203 -6.49 8.49 -11.26
C PRO A 203 -7.42 9.36 -12.13
N LEU A 204 -8.65 9.67 -11.67
CA LEU A 204 -9.68 10.35 -12.43
C LEU A 204 -10.23 11.60 -11.74
N TRP A 205 -9.53 12.12 -10.71
CA TRP A 205 -9.83 13.35 -9.95
C TRP A 205 -11.16 13.41 -9.19
N TYR A 206 -12.06 12.45 -9.35
CA TYR A 206 -13.38 12.41 -8.70
C TYR A 206 -13.68 11.09 -7.97
N LEU A 207 -12.87 10.03 -8.14
CA LEU A 207 -13.14 8.73 -7.52
C LEU A 207 -13.07 8.77 -6.00
N HIS A 208 -12.20 9.62 -5.44
CA HIS A 208 -12.09 9.82 -3.99
C HIS A 208 -13.36 10.40 -3.35
N ALA A 209 -14.26 10.99 -4.15
CA ALA A 209 -15.56 11.47 -3.69
C ALA A 209 -16.64 10.37 -3.64
N ILE A 210 -16.37 9.19 -4.23
CA ILE A 210 -17.27 8.04 -4.15
C ILE A 210 -17.14 7.42 -2.75
N PRO A 211 -18.25 7.09 -2.05
CA PRO A 211 -18.21 6.64 -0.65
C PRO A 211 -17.78 5.17 -0.51
N ILE A 212 -16.69 4.76 -1.12
CA ILE A 212 -16.06 3.44 -1.00
C ILE A 212 -14.68 3.46 -0.34
N ASP A 213 -14.22 4.64 0.07
CA ASP A 213 -13.00 4.89 0.87
C ASP A 213 -11.72 4.22 0.30
N LYS A 214 -11.66 4.02 -1.03
CA LYS A 214 -10.57 3.31 -1.72
C LYS A 214 -9.47 4.25 -2.23
N TRP A 215 -9.81 5.49 -2.55
CA TRP A 215 -8.89 6.43 -3.16
C TRP A 215 -8.72 7.70 -2.35
N TRP A 216 -7.48 8.16 -2.28
CA TRP A 216 -7.18 9.52 -1.84
C TRP A 216 -7.08 10.46 -3.04
N SER A 217 -7.54 11.71 -2.88
CA SER A 217 -7.24 12.74 -3.86
C SER A 217 -5.72 12.94 -3.94
N GLN A 218 -5.23 13.36 -5.09
CA GLN A 218 -3.80 13.64 -5.28
C GLN A 218 -3.28 14.69 -4.28
N ASP A 219 -4.10 15.69 -3.98
CA ASP A 219 -3.76 16.71 -2.98
C ASP A 219 -3.65 16.13 -1.56
N TYR A 220 -4.56 15.26 -1.17
CA TYR A 220 -4.49 14.61 0.14
C TYR A 220 -3.31 13.64 0.24
N PHE A 221 -3.05 12.88 -0.81
CA PHE A 221 -1.86 12.02 -0.87
C PHE A 221 -0.57 12.84 -0.68
N ARG A 222 -0.46 14.01 -1.36
CA ARG A 222 0.68 14.91 -1.17
C ARG A 222 0.78 15.41 0.26
N GLN A 223 -0.32 15.83 0.89
CA GLN A 223 -0.33 16.28 2.28
C GLN A 223 0.15 15.21 3.26
N VAL A 224 -0.22 13.93 3.03
CA VAL A 224 0.30 12.80 3.81
C VAL A 224 1.80 12.60 3.53
N ALA A 225 2.20 12.56 2.26
CA ALA A 225 3.59 12.33 1.86
C ALA A 225 4.56 13.40 2.37
N GLU A 226 4.11 14.66 2.55
CA GLU A 226 4.88 15.76 3.16
C GLU A 226 5.15 15.56 4.66
N ARG A 227 4.39 14.69 5.33
CA ARG A 227 4.45 14.45 6.79
C ARG A 227 5.21 13.20 7.17
N VAL A 228 5.53 12.34 6.21
CA VAL A 228 6.16 11.04 6.47
C VAL A 228 7.50 10.92 5.74
N ASN A 229 8.35 9.99 6.22
CA ASN A 229 9.59 9.66 5.53
C ASN A 229 9.34 8.70 4.36
N GLN A 230 8.36 7.78 4.52
CA GLN A 230 8.01 6.78 3.51
C GLN A 230 6.49 6.66 3.38
N ILE A 231 6.03 6.42 2.14
CA ILE A 231 4.62 6.17 1.83
C ILE A 231 4.53 4.94 0.93
N ALA A 232 3.89 3.86 1.43
CA ALA A 232 3.69 2.62 0.71
C ALA A 232 2.25 2.56 0.16
N VAL A 233 2.09 2.68 -1.14
CA VAL A 233 0.78 2.67 -1.79
C VAL A 233 0.29 1.24 -1.92
N MET A 234 -0.87 0.91 -1.35
CA MET A 234 -1.51 -0.39 -1.45
C MET A 234 -2.13 -0.57 -2.83
N THR A 235 -1.35 -0.99 -3.82
CA THR A 235 -1.79 -1.12 -5.21
C THR A 235 -2.48 -2.45 -5.53
N TYR A 236 -2.93 -3.16 -4.52
CA TYR A 236 -3.66 -4.43 -4.58
C TYR A 236 -5.12 -4.25 -4.14
N ASP A 237 -5.89 -5.34 -4.12
CA ASP A 237 -7.34 -5.34 -3.88
C ASP A 237 -8.11 -4.43 -4.86
N THR A 238 -7.74 -4.51 -6.13
CA THR A 238 -8.26 -3.63 -7.18
C THR A 238 -9.55 -4.14 -7.80
N ALA A 239 -9.91 -5.41 -7.56
CA ALA A 239 -10.98 -6.15 -8.23
C ALA A 239 -10.81 -6.23 -9.77
N MET A 240 -9.59 -6.09 -10.29
CA MET A 240 -9.33 -6.18 -11.73
C MET A 240 -9.20 -7.63 -12.17
N PRO A 241 -10.01 -8.08 -13.14
CA PRO A 241 -10.09 -9.51 -13.48
C PRO A 241 -8.99 -9.97 -14.45
N LEU A 242 -8.15 -9.08 -14.93
CA LEU A 242 -7.09 -9.38 -15.91
C LEU A 242 -5.76 -8.80 -15.47
N GLU A 243 -4.69 -9.59 -15.57
CA GLU A 243 -3.33 -9.17 -15.28
C GLU A 243 -2.93 -7.87 -15.99
N SER A 244 -3.29 -7.74 -17.28
CA SER A 244 -2.97 -6.52 -18.05
C SER A 244 -3.71 -5.26 -17.60
N LEU A 245 -4.89 -5.40 -16.98
CA LEU A 245 -5.58 -4.27 -16.36
C LEU A 245 -4.94 -3.93 -15.02
N TYR A 246 -4.68 -4.93 -14.21
CA TYR A 246 -4.06 -4.76 -12.91
C TYR A 246 -2.64 -4.16 -13.03
N GLY A 247 -1.77 -4.76 -13.82
CA GLY A 247 -0.40 -4.25 -14.00
C GLY A 247 -0.37 -2.85 -14.65
N GLY A 248 -1.28 -2.56 -15.58
CA GLY A 248 -1.46 -1.21 -16.11
C GLY A 248 -1.93 -0.21 -15.06
N TYR A 249 -2.80 -0.65 -14.15
CA TYR A 249 -3.22 0.18 -13.02
C TYR A 249 -2.08 0.44 -12.04
N VAL A 250 -1.25 -0.57 -11.73
CA VAL A 250 -0.04 -0.40 -10.91
C VAL A 250 0.91 0.60 -11.56
N ALA A 251 1.11 0.54 -12.89
CA ALA A 251 1.91 1.52 -13.62
C ALA A 251 1.35 2.94 -13.43
N LYS A 252 0.03 3.11 -13.56
CA LYS A 252 -0.62 4.42 -13.36
C LYS A 252 -0.49 4.92 -11.92
N GLN A 253 -0.65 4.05 -10.92
CA GLN A 253 -0.45 4.40 -9.51
C GLN A 253 1.00 4.82 -9.24
N THR A 254 1.97 4.13 -9.84
CA THR A 254 3.39 4.47 -9.74
C THR A 254 3.68 5.86 -10.31
N GLU A 255 3.21 6.16 -11.53
CA GLU A 255 3.33 7.49 -12.14
C GLU A 255 2.77 8.58 -11.24
N LEU A 256 1.52 8.40 -10.77
CA LEU A 256 0.86 9.39 -9.91
C LEU A 256 1.62 9.60 -8.58
N ALA A 257 2.08 8.51 -7.95
CA ALA A 257 2.83 8.61 -6.71
C ALA A 257 4.15 9.37 -6.90
N LEU A 258 4.87 9.12 -7.99
CA LEU A 258 6.11 9.83 -8.33
C LEU A 258 5.87 11.30 -8.68
N GLU A 259 4.75 11.62 -9.35
CA GLU A 259 4.38 12.98 -9.71
C GLU A 259 3.98 13.81 -8.48
N VAL A 260 3.25 13.21 -7.55
CA VAL A 260 2.57 13.92 -6.47
C VAL A 260 3.40 13.99 -5.19
N ALA A 261 4.15 12.91 -4.86
CA ALA A 261 4.94 12.88 -3.63
C ALA A 261 6.21 13.76 -3.73
N PRO A 262 6.59 14.48 -2.65
CA PRO A 262 7.86 15.19 -2.58
C PRO A 262 9.05 14.28 -2.89
N THR A 263 10.09 14.82 -3.52
CA THR A 263 11.28 14.03 -3.88
C THR A 263 12.06 13.50 -2.68
N ALA A 264 11.89 14.10 -1.51
CA ALA A 264 12.50 13.66 -0.26
C ALA A 264 11.79 12.47 0.40
N THR A 265 10.53 12.18 0.02
CA THR A 265 9.75 11.08 0.57
C THR A 265 10.01 9.80 -0.20
N ASP A 266 10.32 8.70 0.48
CA ASP A 266 10.41 7.38 -0.16
C ASP A 266 9.01 6.93 -0.58
N VAL A 267 8.85 6.64 -1.86
CA VAL A 267 7.62 6.09 -2.44
C VAL A 267 7.80 4.61 -2.65
N LEU A 268 6.95 3.79 -2.05
CA LEU A 268 6.94 2.35 -2.24
C LEU A 268 5.62 1.91 -2.87
N ILE A 269 5.71 0.94 -3.77
CA ILE A 269 4.55 0.33 -4.42
C ILE A 269 4.32 -1.05 -3.81
N GLY A 270 3.15 -1.25 -3.21
CA GLY A 270 2.76 -2.50 -2.57
C GLY A 270 2.55 -3.62 -3.59
N LEU A 271 3.11 -4.79 -3.33
CA LEU A 271 3.00 -5.99 -4.16
C LEU A 271 2.16 -7.04 -3.44
N PRO A 272 1.14 -7.65 -4.07
CA PRO A 272 0.29 -8.67 -3.45
C PRO A 272 0.98 -10.03 -3.46
N ALA A 273 1.66 -10.39 -2.38
CA ALA A 273 2.22 -11.72 -2.19
C ALA A 273 1.25 -12.62 -1.40
N TYR A 274 0.00 -12.70 -1.87
CA TYR A 274 -1.07 -13.54 -1.33
C TYR A 274 -2.06 -13.94 -2.43
N TRP A 275 -2.79 -15.04 -2.22
CA TRP A 275 -3.51 -15.73 -3.29
C TRP A 275 -5.02 -15.87 -3.04
N GLU A 276 -5.52 -15.29 -1.98
CA GLU A 276 -6.92 -15.40 -1.59
C GLU A 276 -7.82 -14.62 -2.55
N ASN A 277 -8.81 -15.31 -3.13
CA ASN A 277 -9.83 -14.64 -3.94
C ASN A 277 -10.94 -14.09 -3.05
N ASN A 278 -11.26 -12.82 -3.22
CA ASN A 278 -12.39 -12.15 -2.59
C ASN A 278 -12.97 -11.10 -3.56
N PRO A 279 -14.08 -10.43 -3.24
CA PRO A 279 -14.68 -9.44 -4.13
C PRO A 279 -13.76 -8.29 -4.55
N ALA A 280 -12.71 -8.00 -3.79
CA ALA A 280 -11.73 -6.95 -4.07
C ALA A 280 -10.44 -7.49 -4.69
N HIS A 281 -10.15 -8.80 -4.60
CA HIS A 281 -8.89 -9.41 -5.02
C HIS A 281 -9.09 -10.64 -5.89
N TRP A 282 -8.41 -10.67 -7.04
CA TRP A 282 -8.35 -11.81 -7.96
C TRP A 282 -6.92 -12.33 -8.08
N GLY A 283 -6.55 -13.32 -7.26
CA GLY A 283 -5.17 -13.82 -7.15
C GLY A 283 -4.55 -14.30 -8.46
N HIS A 284 -5.35 -14.67 -9.50
CA HIS A 284 -4.83 -15.00 -10.82
C HIS A 284 -4.44 -13.78 -11.67
N ALA A 285 -4.89 -12.59 -11.31
CA ALA A 285 -4.65 -11.33 -12.03
C ALA A 285 -3.76 -10.38 -11.23
N GLU A 286 -3.99 -10.30 -9.92
CA GLU A 286 -3.24 -9.46 -8.99
C GLU A 286 -2.04 -10.23 -8.45
N THR A 287 -1.01 -10.41 -9.28
CA THR A 287 0.20 -11.18 -8.96
C THR A 287 1.40 -10.26 -8.70
N VAL A 288 2.38 -10.73 -7.94
CA VAL A 288 3.66 -10.03 -7.74
C VAL A 288 4.33 -9.71 -9.07
N SER A 289 4.31 -10.66 -10.02
CA SER A 289 4.89 -10.46 -11.36
C SER A 289 4.25 -9.30 -12.11
N ALA A 290 2.90 -9.25 -12.12
CA ALA A 290 2.15 -8.17 -12.78
C ALA A 290 2.40 -6.81 -12.11
N ALA A 291 2.45 -6.78 -10.77
CA ALA A 291 2.73 -5.58 -9.99
C ALA A 291 4.15 -5.06 -10.22
N VAL A 292 5.16 -5.93 -10.19
CA VAL A 292 6.56 -5.58 -10.50
C VAL A 292 6.68 -5.00 -11.90
N ARG A 293 6.10 -5.68 -12.92
CA ARG A 293 6.10 -5.16 -14.28
C ARG A 293 5.42 -3.78 -14.35
N GLY A 294 4.25 -3.64 -13.72
CA GLY A 294 3.52 -2.37 -13.67
C GLY A 294 4.34 -1.26 -13.03
N ALA A 295 4.93 -1.51 -11.86
CA ALA A 295 5.77 -0.54 -11.16
C ALA A 295 6.98 -0.11 -12.01
N ARG A 296 7.64 -1.05 -12.71
CA ARG A 296 8.75 -0.75 -13.63
C ARG A 296 8.31 0.13 -14.80
N LEU A 297 7.14 -0.15 -15.38
CA LEU A 297 6.58 0.66 -16.46
C LEU A 297 6.27 2.09 -15.98
N GLY A 298 5.67 2.23 -14.80
CA GLY A 298 5.36 3.53 -14.22
C GLY A 298 6.61 4.31 -13.76
N LEU A 299 7.66 3.61 -13.29
CA LEU A 299 8.95 4.24 -12.98
C LEU A 299 9.64 4.74 -14.25
N GLY A 300 9.51 4.02 -15.37
CA GLY A 300 10.08 4.40 -16.66
C GLY A 300 11.58 4.65 -16.57
N THR A 301 12.01 5.83 -17.03
CA THR A 301 13.40 6.30 -17.00
C THR A 301 13.69 7.24 -15.83
N SER A 302 12.80 7.31 -14.83
CA SER A 302 12.99 8.16 -13.65
C SER A 302 14.25 7.77 -12.88
N ASP A 303 15.06 8.74 -12.54
CA ASP A 303 16.28 8.59 -11.73
C ASP A 303 16.02 8.77 -10.22
N ARG A 304 14.75 8.88 -9.82
CA ARG A 304 14.36 9.06 -8.41
C ARG A 304 14.94 7.95 -7.54
N LYS A 305 15.79 8.35 -6.58
CA LYS A 305 16.45 7.41 -5.64
C LYS A 305 15.50 6.90 -4.57
N ASN A 306 14.59 7.76 -4.12
CA ASN A 306 13.61 7.51 -3.07
C ASN A 306 12.39 6.77 -3.67
N PHE A 307 12.64 5.55 -4.15
CA PHE A 307 11.64 4.66 -4.73
C PHE A 307 11.97 3.21 -4.45
N GLY A 308 10.96 2.41 -4.13
CA GLY A 308 11.07 0.97 -3.87
C GLY A 308 9.76 0.23 -4.07
N LEU A 309 9.82 -1.07 -3.85
CA LEU A 309 8.65 -1.96 -3.81
C LEU A 309 8.48 -2.51 -2.41
N ALA A 310 7.26 -2.85 -2.02
CA ALA A 310 6.97 -3.41 -0.71
C ALA A 310 6.11 -4.67 -0.85
N LEU A 311 6.63 -5.83 -0.42
CA LEU A 311 5.90 -7.09 -0.49
C LEU A 311 4.91 -7.22 0.67
N TYR A 312 3.67 -7.48 0.36
CA TYR A 312 2.60 -7.78 1.31
C TYR A 312 2.06 -9.19 1.03
N VAL A 313 2.32 -10.20 1.82
CA VAL A 313 2.90 -10.25 3.17
C VAL A 313 3.71 -11.55 3.34
N ASP A 314 4.70 -11.58 4.24
CA ASP A 314 5.66 -12.67 4.43
C ASP A 314 5.05 -14.06 4.61
N PHE A 315 4.00 -14.16 5.42
CA PHE A 315 3.40 -15.45 5.77
C PHE A 315 2.51 -16.07 4.66
N ALA A 316 2.18 -15.29 3.63
CA ALA A 316 1.41 -15.74 2.47
C ALA A 316 2.26 -15.85 1.20
N ALA A 317 3.41 -15.18 1.18
CA ALA A 317 4.33 -15.16 0.05
C ALA A 317 4.88 -16.56 -0.26
N THR A 318 4.79 -16.96 -1.52
CA THR A 318 5.32 -18.22 -2.02
C THR A 318 6.72 -18.04 -2.63
N ASP A 319 7.43 -19.16 -2.88
CA ASP A 319 8.71 -19.14 -3.61
C ASP A 319 8.57 -18.51 -5.00
N ALA A 320 7.40 -18.66 -5.63
CA ALA A 320 7.11 -18.03 -6.92
C ALA A 320 7.02 -16.51 -6.81
N ASP A 321 6.45 -15.97 -5.73
CA ASP A 321 6.39 -14.53 -5.48
C ASP A 321 7.78 -13.95 -5.23
N TRP A 322 8.58 -14.61 -4.41
CA TRP A 322 9.97 -14.22 -4.17
C TRP A 322 10.80 -14.26 -5.46
N THR A 323 10.61 -15.29 -6.28
CA THR A 323 11.28 -15.42 -7.57
C THR A 323 10.86 -14.30 -8.53
N ALA A 324 9.56 -14.00 -8.61
CA ALA A 324 9.04 -12.92 -9.43
C ALA A 324 9.59 -11.56 -9.02
N TYR A 325 9.65 -11.29 -7.71
CA TYR A 325 10.22 -10.06 -7.16
C TYR A 325 11.73 -9.96 -7.49
N ARG A 326 12.53 -11.01 -7.18
CA ARG A 326 13.97 -10.97 -7.44
C ARG A 326 14.29 -10.81 -8.91
N ASN A 327 13.76 -11.68 -9.75
CA ASN A 327 14.08 -11.70 -11.19
C ASN A 327 13.52 -10.47 -11.91
N GLY A 328 12.34 -10.00 -11.50
CA GLY A 328 11.70 -8.86 -12.15
C GLY A 328 12.22 -7.51 -11.70
N TRP A 329 12.79 -7.41 -10.48
CA TRP A 329 13.13 -6.14 -9.86
C TRP A 329 14.57 -6.02 -9.37
N CYS A 330 15.11 -7.04 -8.71
CA CYS A 330 16.42 -6.97 -8.05
C CYS A 330 17.56 -7.43 -8.95
N LEU A 331 17.39 -8.57 -9.61
CA LEU A 331 18.41 -9.13 -10.47
C LEU A 331 18.42 -8.45 -11.83
N GLN A 332 19.62 -8.18 -12.33
CA GLN A 332 19.77 -7.75 -13.72
C GLN A 332 19.71 -8.97 -14.63
N PRO A 333 19.22 -8.82 -15.87
CA PRO A 333 19.39 -9.84 -16.90
C PRO A 333 20.87 -10.03 -17.22
#